data_ae7b01e80978c3a1ea4656c8eefc2d32
#
_entry.id   ae7b01e80978c3a1ea4656c8eefc2d32
#
_cell.length_a   1.000
_cell.length_b   1.000
_cell.length_c   1.000
_cell.angle_alpha   90.00
_cell.angle_beta   90.00
_cell.angle_gamma   90.00
#
_symmetry.space_group_name_H-M   'P 1'
#
loop_
_entity.id
_entity.type
_entity.pdbx_description
1 polymer ?
#
loop_
_entity_poly.entity_id
_entity_poly.type
_entity_poly.pdbx_seq_one_letter_code
_entity_poly.pdbx_strand_id
1 'polypeptide(L)'
;MSKQRKIQKIIFCILAVILVIIFYEAIGIYTAYKKQPKVSSETKTAVQEEIKNWNQISENPERATIIEENNEALLQRIRLIQNAREEIILSTFAFHSDESGKLIMGALLEAANRGIKVRILADGFESWTAMEWNPYFYALSSHENIEVKIYNRANPLTPWKMMGRMHDKYLIADGSIYIL
;
A
#
# COMPACT_ATOMS: atom_id res chain seq x y z
N MET A 1 46.17 21.69 -23.24
CA MET A 1 45.67 20.37 -22.80
C MET A 1 44.87 19.76 -23.94
N SER A 2 45.25 18.59 -24.46
CA SER A 2 44.62 18.00 -25.65
C SER A 2 43.14 17.65 -25.37
N LYS A 3 42.30 17.74 -26.40
CA LYS A 3 40.85 17.38 -26.33
C LYS A 3 40.66 16.00 -25.70
N GLN A 4 41.55 15.08 -25.98
CA GLN A 4 41.56 13.72 -25.49
C GLN A 4 41.74 13.62 -23.95
N ARG A 5 42.66 14.43 -23.39
CA ARG A 5 42.84 14.50 -21.90
C ARG A 5 41.64 15.10 -21.18
N LYS A 6 40.89 16.02 -21.79
CA LYS A 6 39.66 16.55 -21.22
C LYS A 6 38.58 15.49 -21.19
N ILE A 7 38.40 14.71 -22.27
CA ILE A 7 37.43 13.63 -22.34
C ILE A 7 37.76 12.55 -21.31
N GLN A 8 39.02 12.13 -21.19
CA GLN A 8 39.42 11.14 -20.17
C GLN A 8 39.11 11.60 -18.73
N LYS A 9 39.34 12.88 -18.42
CA LYS A 9 38.98 13.44 -17.10
C LYS A 9 37.49 13.41 -16.85
N ILE A 10 36.67 13.75 -17.85
CA ILE A 10 35.21 13.72 -17.74
C ILE A 10 34.75 12.28 -17.49
N ILE A 11 35.23 11.31 -18.27
CA ILE A 11 34.91 9.89 -18.10
C ILE A 11 35.31 9.41 -16.69
N PHE A 12 36.50 9.76 -16.22
CA PHE A 12 36.98 9.41 -14.89
C PHE A 12 36.06 10.00 -13.78
N CYS A 13 35.65 11.27 -13.92
CA CYS A 13 34.72 11.88 -12.97
C CYS A 13 33.36 11.18 -12.98
N ILE A 14 32.81 10.82 -14.13
CA ILE A 14 31.56 10.09 -14.24
C ILE A 14 31.68 8.72 -13.57
N LEU A 15 32.75 7.97 -13.84
CA LEU A 15 32.98 6.66 -13.23
C LEU A 15 33.14 6.77 -11.70
N ALA A 16 33.81 7.80 -11.21
CA ALA A 16 33.97 8.05 -9.78
C ALA A 16 32.60 8.32 -9.11
N VAL A 17 31.75 9.13 -9.74
CA VAL A 17 30.38 9.39 -9.24
C VAL A 17 29.54 8.11 -9.22
N ILE A 18 29.60 7.30 -10.29
CA ILE A 18 28.89 6.01 -10.34
C ILE A 18 29.37 5.08 -9.21
N LEU A 19 30.67 5.00 -8.97
CA LEU A 19 31.23 4.19 -7.88
C LEU A 19 30.74 4.66 -6.50
N VAL A 20 30.68 5.97 -6.26
CA VAL A 20 30.14 6.53 -5.01
C VAL A 20 28.68 6.16 -4.84
N ILE A 21 27.87 6.23 -5.89
CA ILE A 21 26.47 5.83 -5.87
C ILE A 21 26.33 4.34 -5.53
N ILE A 22 27.08 3.47 -6.23
CA ILE A 22 27.05 2.01 -5.97
C ILE A 22 27.43 1.71 -4.52
N PHE A 23 28.47 2.37 -3.99
CA PHE A 23 28.92 2.17 -2.61
C PHE A 23 27.87 2.66 -1.60
N TYR A 24 27.23 3.78 -1.87
CA TYR A 24 26.12 4.32 -1.07
C TYR A 24 24.95 3.34 -1.03
N GLU A 25 24.52 2.82 -2.17
CA GLU A 25 23.47 1.81 -2.29
C GLU A 25 23.81 0.53 -1.51
N ALA A 26 25.03 0.01 -1.68
CA ALA A 26 25.49 -1.19 -0.99
C ALA A 26 25.46 -1.02 0.54
N ILE A 27 25.92 0.13 1.06
CA ILE A 27 25.85 0.45 2.48
C ILE A 27 24.39 0.56 2.92
N GLY A 28 23.54 1.21 2.13
CA GLY A 28 22.12 1.35 2.40
C GLY A 28 21.42 0.01 2.53
N ILE A 29 21.62 -0.88 1.56
CA ILE A 29 21.08 -2.24 1.58
C ILE A 29 21.57 -3.01 2.82
N TYR A 30 22.89 -3.01 3.07
CA TYR A 30 23.47 -3.70 4.21
C TYR A 30 22.91 -3.21 5.55
N THR A 31 22.73 -1.91 5.72
CA THR A 31 22.22 -1.33 6.96
C THR A 31 20.70 -1.50 7.13
N ALA A 32 19.95 -1.48 6.02
CA ALA A 32 18.50 -1.65 6.04
C ALA A 32 18.08 -3.03 6.61
N TYR A 33 18.80 -4.08 6.26
CA TYR A 33 18.49 -5.44 6.70
C TYR A 33 19.08 -5.81 8.07
N LYS A 34 19.98 -4.99 8.60
CA LYS A 34 20.67 -5.28 9.88
C LYS A 34 19.83 -4.94 11.12
N LYS A 35 18.87 -4.02 11.01
CA LYS A 35 17.98 -3.61 12.10
C LYS A 35 16.55 -4.02 11.79
N GLN A 36 16.17 -5.21 12.21
CA GLN A 36 14.74 -5.50 12.30
C GLN A 36 14.12 -4.63 13.41
N PRO A 37 13.01 -3.95 13.14
CA PRO A 37 12.30 -3.21 14.18
C PRO A 37 11.90 -4.18 15.29
N LYS A 38 12.33 -3.91 16.50
CA LYS A 38 11.88 -4.69 17.67
C LYS A 38 10.43 -4.31 17.94
N VAL A 39 9.54 -5.28 17.85
CA VAL A 39 8.15 -5.09 18.29
C VAL A 39 8.17 -4.78 19.78
N SER A 40 7.54 -3.67 20.20
CA SER A 40 7.50 -3.28 21.60
C SER A 40 6.81 -4.35 22.46
N SER A 41 7.15 -4.42 23.73
CA SER A 41 6.48 -5.32 24.70
C SER A 41 4.98 -5.03 24.78
N GLU A 42 4.60 -3.77 24.72
CA GLU A 42 3.20 -3.31 24.75
C GLU A 42 2.43 -3.82 23.52
N THR A 43 2.99 -3.73 22.31
CA THR A 43 2.37 -4.27 21.09
C THR A 43 2.23 -5.79 21.17
N LYS A 44 3.23 -6.49 21.70
CA LYS A 44 3.16 -7.95 21.89
C LYS A 44 2.04 -8.35 22.84
N THR A 45 1.92 -7.63 23.97
CA THR A 45 0.89 -7.89 24.97
C THR A 45 -0.51 -7.60 24.40
N ALA A 46 -0.68 -6.47 23.70
CA ALA A 46 -1.94 -6.11 23.06
C ALA A 46 -2.38 -7.17 22.04
N VAL A 47 -1.47 -7.64 21.19
CA VAL A 47 -1.75 -8.70 20.22
C VAL A 47 -2.09 -10.02 20.91
N GLN A 48 -1.40 -10.37 22.01
CA GLN A 48 -1.70 -11.61 22.77
C GLN A 48 -3.07 -11.56 23.48
N GLU A 49 -3.45 -10.40 23.99
CA GLU A 49 -4.79 -10.18 24.56
C GLU A 49 -5.87 -10.26 23.49
N GLU A 50 -5.65 -9.66 22.34
CA GLU A 50 -6.56 -9.74 21.20
C GLU A 50 -6.76 -11.19 20.73
N ILE A 51 -5.69 -11.96 20.56
CA ILE A 51 -5.75 -13.39 20.20
C ILE A 51 -6.50 -14.20 21.27
N LYS A 52 -6.32 -13.88 22.55
CA LYS A 52 -7.07 -14.54 23.65
C LYS A 52 -8.56 -14.25 23.55
N ASN A 53 -8.93 -13.00 23.29
CA ASN A 53 -10.32 -12.58 23.14
C ASN A 53 -10.96 -13.26 21.92
N TRP A 54 -10.25 -13.35 20.80
CA TRP A 54 -10.70 -14.05 19.60
C TRP A 54 -11.00 -15.54 19.87
N ASN A 55 -10.13 -16.22 20.59
CA ASN A 55 -10.33 -17.62 20.94
C ASN A 55 -11.53 -17.85 21.91
N GLN A 56 -11.98 -16.81 22.61
CA GLN A 56 -13.17 -16.86 23.46
C GLN A 56 -14.48 -16.54 22.73
N ILE A 57 -14.40 -15.79 21.60
CA ILE A 57 -15.58 -15.38 20.80
C ILE A 57 -15.97 -16.43 19.76
N SER A 58 -15.17 -17.46 19.54
CA SER A 58 -15.30 -18.39 18.41
C SER A 58 -16.42 -19.46 18.54
N GLU A 59 -17.52 -19.17 19.22
CA GLU A 59 -18.72 -20.01 19.14
C GLU A 59 -19.53 -19.81 17.83
N ASN A 60 -19.24 -18.76 17.06
CA ASN A 60 -19.89 -18.53 15.76
C ASN A 60 -19.01 -19.08 14.63
N PRO A 61 -19.51 -20.03 13.84
CA PRO A 61 -18.75 -20.54 12.71
C PRO A 61 -18.50 -19.46 11.67
N GLU A 62 -17.24 -19.27 11.31
CA GLU A 62 -16.88 -18.46 10.15
C GLU A 62 -17.42 -19.10 8.88
N ARG A 63 -17.86 -18.27 7.94
CA ARG A 63 -18.32 -18.72 6.62
C ARG A 63 -17.34 -18.20 5.59
N ALA A 64 -16.82 -19.10 4.77
CA ALA A 64 -15.95 -18.77 3.64
C ALA A 64 -16.58 -19.26 2.34
N THR A 65 -16.40 -18.47 1.28
CA THR A 65 -16.82 -18.81 -0.09
C THR A 65 -15.69 -18.47 -1.03
N ILE A 66 -15.42 -19.35 -1.98
CA ILE A 66 -14.44 -19.11 -3.06
C ILE A 66 -15.20 -18.46 -4.23
N ILE A 67 -14.64 -17.36 -4.75
CA ILE A 67 -15.16 -16.67 -5.94
C ILE A 67 -14.14 -16.90 -7.06
N GLU A 68 -14.50 -17.70 -8.04
CA GLU A 68 -13.59 -18.11 -9.13
C GLU A 68 -13.62 -17.13 -10.32
N GLU A 69 -14.76 -16.49 -10.54
CA GLU A 69 -14.96 -15.60 -11.68
C GLU A 69 -14.56 -14.15 -11.35
N ASN A 70 -13.70 -13.55 -12.18
CA ASN A 70 -13.19 -12.18 -11.96
C ASN A 70 -14.30 -11.11 -11.92
N ASN A 71 -15.30 -11.22 -12.79
CA ASN A 71 -16.42 -10.28 -12.81
C ASN A 71 -17.26 -10.39 -11.54
N GLU A 72 -17.49 -11.61 -11.06
CA GLU A 72 -18.20 -11.83 -9.80
C GLU A 72 -17.39 -11.31 -8.62
N ALA A 73 -16.06 -11.50 -8.61
CA ALA A 73 -15.19 -10.96 -7.58
C ALA A 73 -15.23 -9.42 -7.52
N LEU A 74 -15.25 -8.74 -8.67
CA LEU A 74 -15.42 -7.28 -8.74
C LEU A 74 -16.81 -6.87 -8.21
N LEU A 75 -17.86 -7.55 -8.66
CA LEU A 75 -19.24 -7.27 -8.27
C LEU A 75 -19.43 -7.45 -6.74
N GLN A 76 -18.87 -8.51 -6.17
CA GLN A 76 -18.93 -8.74 -4.72
C GLN A 76 -18.18 -7.66 -3.92
N ARG A 77 -17.05 -7.16 -4.42
CA ARG A 77 -16.36 -6.01 -3.80
C ARG A 77 -17.23 -4.76 -3.82
N ILE A 78 -17.87 -4.46 -4.95
CA ILE A 78 -18.78 -3.32 -5.07
C ILE A 78 -19.97 -3.48 -4.13
N ARG A 79 -20.59 -4.65 -4.09
CA ARG A 79 -21.71 -4.95 -3.16
C ARG A 79 -21.28 -4.79 -1.69
N LEU A 80 -20.09 -5.24 -1.34
CA LEU A 80 -19.57 -5.10 0.02
C LEU A 80 -19.43 -3.61 0.39
N ILE A 81 -18.85 -2.79 -0.50
CA ILE A 81 -18.72 -1.35 -0.29
C ILE A 81 -20.09 -0.66 -0.18
N GLN A 82 -21.03 -1.04 -1.04
CA GLN A 82 -22.38 -0.45 -1.07
C GLN A 82 -23.19 -0.76 0.20
N ASN A 83 -22.98 -1.93 0.80
CA ASN A 83 -23.69 -2.36 1.99
C ASN A 83 -23.00 -2.04 3.32
N ALA A 84 -21.79 -1.49 3.28
CA ALA A 84 -21.08 -1.04 4.48
C ALA A 84 -21.87 0.05 5.22
N ARG A 85 -21.86 0.00 6.56
CA ARG A 85 -22.64 0.86 7.46
C ARG A 85 -21.78 1.78 8.32
N GLU A 86 -20.56 1.37 8.66
CA GLU A 86 -19.69 2.08 9.61
C GLU A 86 -18.35 2.43 8.99
N GLU A 87 -17.61 1.43 8.51
CA GLU A 87 -16.29 1.65 7.95
C GLU A 87 -15.91 0.68 6.84
N ILE A 88 -15.01 1.13 5.99
CA ILE A 88 -14.38 0.33 4.95
C ILE A 88 -12.87 0.47 5.07
N ILE A 89 -12.16 -0.66 5.03
CA ILE A 89 -10.70 -0.70 4.95
C ILE A 89 -10.32 -1.40 3.65
N LEU A 90 -9.63 -0.68 2.78
CA LEU A 90 -9.05 -1.22 1.55
C LEU A 90 -7.53 -1.22 1.67
N SER A 91 -6.91 -2.39 1.60
CA SER A 91 -5.46 -2.52 1.44
C SER A 91 -5.16 -3.11 0.09
N THR A 92 -4.33 -2.44 -0.71
CA THR A 92 -4.06 -2.86 -2.08
C THR A 92 -2.65 -2.55 -2.52
N PHE A 93 -2.03 -3.50 -3.22
CA PHE A 93 -0.73 -3.32 -3.84
C PHE A 93 -0.80 -2.32 -5.00
N ALA A 94 -1.75 -2.52 -5.91
CA ALA A 94 -1.96 -1.67 -7.07
C ALA A 94 -3.38 -1.14 -7.11
N PHE A 95 -3.54 0.16 -7.35
CA PHE A 95 -4.84 0.80 -7.47
C PHE A 95 -4.85 1.69 -8.71
N HIS A 96 -5.13 1.08 -9.85
CA HIS A 96 -5.14 1.77 -11.14
C HIS A 96 -6.50 2.43 -11.42
N SER A 97 -6.51 3.44 -12.29
CA SER A 97 -7.74 4.05 -12.81
C SER A 97 -8.22 3.43 -14.12
N ASP A 98 -8.03 2.12 -14.26
CA ASP A 98 -8.68 1.34 -15.30
C ASP A 98 -10.19 1.24 -15.04
N GLU A 99 -10.91 0.51 -15.87
CA GLU A 99 -12.36 0.39 -15.76
C GLU A 99 -12.79 -0.17 -14.39
N SER A 100 -12.16 -1.25 -13.93
CA SER A 100 -12.43 -1.87 -12.64
C SER A 100 -12.08 -0.94 -11.47
N GLY A 101 -10.91 -0.30 -11.52
CA GLY A 101 -10.47 0.62 -10.49
C GLY A 101 -11.37 1.84 -10.36
N LYS A 102 -11.86 2.41 -11.48
CA LYS A 102 -12.82 3.51 -11.46
C LYS A 102 -14.14 3.12 -10.80
N LEU A 103 -14.64 1.90 -11.06
CA LEU A 103 -15.84 1.39 -10.42
C LEU A 103 -15.67 1.28 -8.90
N ILE A 104 -14.54 0.75 -8.44
CA ILE A 104 -14.21 0.68 -7.00
C ILE A 104 -14.05 2.07 -6.41
N MET A 105 -13.33 2.99 -7.08
CA MET A 105 -13.14 4.37 -6.61
C MET A 105 -14.48 5.09 -6.48
N GLY A 106 -15.38 4.93 -7.47
CA GLY A 106 -16.72 5.50 -7.44
C GLY A 106 -17.55 4.95 -6.28
N ALA A 107 -17.55 3.63 -6.06
CA ALA A 107 -18.26 3.00 -4.96
C ALA A 107 -17.74 3.47 -3.58
N LEU A 108 -16.41 3.62 -3.41
CA LEU A 108 -15.81 4.15 -2.18
C LEU A 108 -16.21 5.62 -1.94
N LEU A 109 -16.23 6.44 -2.99
CA LEU A 109 -16.67 7.83 -2.88
C LEU A 109 -18.15 7.92 -2.51
N GLU A 110 -19.02 7.10 -3.10
CA GLU A 110 -20.43 7.01 -2.73
C GLU A 110 -20.62 6.56 -1.28
N ALA A 111 -19.83 5.59 -0.81
CA ALA A 111 -19.85 5.17 0.59
C ALA A 111 -19.45 6.33 1.52
N ALA A 112 -18.40 7.05 1.19
CA ALA A 112 -17.95 8.23 1.95
C ALA A 112 -18.99 9.34 1.97
N ASN A 113 -19.70 9.57 0.85
CA ASN A 113 -20.83 10.51 0.78
C ASN A 113 -22.01 10.11 1.69
N ARG A 114 -22.19 8.82 1.97
CA ARG A 114 -23.16 8.31 2.96
C ARG A 114 -22.68 8.48 4.40
N GLY A 115 -21.50 9.00 4.64
CA GLY A 115 -20.89 9.17 5.97
C GLY A 115 -20.08 7.98 6.45
N ILE A 116 -19.82 6.98 5.60
CA ILE A 116 -19.01 5.81 5.94
C ILE A 116 -17.54 6.22 5.97
N LYS A 117 -16.81 5.80 6.99
CA LYS A 117 -15.37 6.03 7.10
C LYS A 117 -14.61 5.08 6.17
N VAL A 118 -13.83 5.62 5.26
CA VAL A 118 -13.04 4.85 4.30
C VAL A 118 -11.56 5.03 4.60
N ARG A 119 -10.85 3.93 4.81
CA ARG A 119 -9.39 3.93 4.99
C ARG A 119 -8.76 3.13 3.88
N ILE A 120 -7.86 3.76 3.14
CA ILE A 120 -7.14 3.15 2.01
C ILE A 120 -5.66 3.10 2.35
N LEU A 121 -5.07 1.92 2.25
CA LEU A 121 -3.64 1.70 2.32
C LEU A 121 -3.15 1.18 0.98
N ALA A 122 -2.26 1.91 0.33
CA ALA A 122 -1.70 1.55 -0.97
C ALA A 122 -0.18 1.46 -0.93
N ASP A 123 0.41 0.59 -1.74
CA ASP A 123 1.87 0.46 -1.85
C ASP A 123 2.50 1.73 -2.44
N GLY A 124 3.60 2.16 -1.87
CA GLY A 124 4.20 3.44 -2.18
C GLY A 124 4.94 3.53 -3.50
N PHE A 125 5.43 2.41 -4.04
CA PHE A 125 6.10 2.40 -5.34
C PHE A 125 5.06 2.33 -6.46
N GLU A 126 4.08 1.45 -6.33
CA GLU A 126 3.01 1.30 -7.32
C GLU A 126 2.11 2.54 -7.36
N SER A 127 1.83 3.15 -6.20
CA SER A 127 1.06 4.40 -6.15
C SER A 127 1.78 5.57 -6.83
N TRP A 128 3.11 5.61 -6.77
CA TRP A 128 3.87 6.67 -7.43
C TRP A 128 3.68 6.67 -8.94
N THR A 129 3.60 5.49 -9.55
CA THR A 129 3.47 5.36 -11.00
C THR A 129 2.02 5.38 -11.51
N ALA A 130 1.07 4.95 -10.68
CA ALA A 130 -0.31 4.69 -11.11
C ALA A 130 -1.35 5.61 -10.43
N MET A 131 -1.07 6.12 -9.26
CA MET A 131 -2.02 6.88 -8.45
C MET A 131 -1.66 8.37 -8.38
N GLU A 132 -0.40 8.73 -8.25
CA GLU A 132 0.02 10.12 -8.32
C GLU A 132 -0.27 10.67 -9.73
N TRP A 133 -0.77 11.91 -9.81
CA TRP A 133 -1.22 12.57 -11.04
C TRP A 133 -2.58 12.09 -11.59
N ASN A 134 -3.27 11.20 -10.85
CA ASN A 134 -4.56 10.67 -11.26
C ASN A 134 -5.71 11.49 -10.65
N PRO A 135 -6.58 12.13 -11.46
CA PRO A 135 -7.68 12.96 -10.95
C PRO A 135 -8.70 12.16 -10.11
N TYR A 136 -8.92 10.90 -10.40
CA TYR A 136 -9.83 10.05 -9.62
C TYR A 136 -9.28 9.78 -8.22
N PHE A 137 -7.98 9.58 -8.12
CA PHE A 137 -7.31 9.38 -6.84
C PHE A 137 -7.30 10.66 -6.00
N TYR A 138 -7.13 11.82 -6.64
CA TYR A 138 -7.26 13.11 -5.96
C TYR A 138 -8.67 13.34 -5.43
N ALA A 139 -9.71 12.98 -6.20
CA ALA A 139 -11.09 13.09 -5.75
C ALA A 139 -11.33 12.25 -4.49
N LEU A 140 -10.83 10.98 -4.46
CA LEU A 140 -10.90 10.13 -3.27
C LEU A 140 -10.16 10.76 -2.08
N SER A 141 -8.89 11.11 -2.25
CA SER A 141 -8.05 11.59 -1.16
C SER A 141 -8.44 12.96 -0.61
N SER A 142 -9.29 13.70 -1.33
CA SER A 142 -9.80 15.01 -0.92
C SER A 142 -11.10 14.93 -0.11
N HIS A 143 -11.74 13.76 -0.02
CA HIS A 143 -13.00 13.62 0.69
C HIS A 143 -12.76 13.48 2.20
N GLU A 144 -13.54 14.21 3.02
CA GLU A 144 -13.37 14.28 4.49
C GLU A 144 -13.49 12.92 5.20
N ASN A 145 -14.31 12.01 4.67
CA ASN A 145 -14.50 10.67 5.21
C ASN A 145 -13.54 9.62 4.62
N ILE A 146 -12.58 10.02 3.78
CA ILE A 146 -11.60 9.11 3.18
C ILE A 146 -10.20 9.44 3.67
N GLU A 147 -9.56 8.51 4.34
CA GLU A 147 -8.16 8.57 4.73
C GLU A 147 -7.33 7.68 3.79
N VAL A 148 -6.37 8.28 3.08
CA VAL A 148 -5.44 7.53 2.23
C VAL A 148 -4.06 7.55 2.85
N LYS A 149 -3.49 6.38 3.10
CA LYS A 149 -2.10 6.20 3.52
C LYS A 149 -1.31 5.47 2.44
N ILE A 150 -0.11 5.94 2.22
CA ILE A 150 0.84 5.33 1.29
C ILE A 150 1.92 4.62 2.09
N TYR A 151 1.99 3.30 1.94
CA TYR A 151 3.00 2.47 2.59
C TYR A 151 4.35 2.64 1.91
N ASN A 152 5.39 2.97 2.67
CA ASN A 152 6.77 3.07 2.20
C ASN A 152 6.92 3.83 0.88
N ARG A 153 6.48 5.09 0.85
CA ARG A 153 6.55 5.96 -0.32
C ARG A 153 7.95 6.00 -0.91
N ALA A 154 8.04 5.91 -2.24
CA ALA A 154 9.30 5.97 -2.96
C ALA A 154 10.10 7.22 -2.59
N ASN A 155 11.36 7.03 -2.19
CA ASN A 155 12.28 8.10 -1.87
C ASN A 155 13.60 7.88 -2.64
N PRO A 156 13.90 8.72 -3.64
CA PRO A 156 15.13 8.60 -4.43
C PRO A 156 16.42 8.71 -3.62
N LEU A 157 16.38 9.33 -2.44
CA LEU A 157 17.55 9.44 -1.56
C LEU A 157 17.82 8.16 -0.75
N THR A 158 16.85 7.26 -0.69
CA THR A 158 16.98 5.99 0.04
C THR A 158 16.35 4.84 -0.77
N PRO A 159 16.84 4.59 -2.01
CA PRO A 159 16.18 3.68 -2.95
C PRO A 159 16.13 2.23 -2.46
N TRP A 160 17.09 1.79 -1.62
CA TRP A 160 17.06 0.47 -1.01
C TRP A 160 15.83 0.22 -0.12
N LYS A 161 15.22 1.28 0.45
CA LYS A 161 13.98 1.17 1.24
C LYS A 161 12.77 0.83 0.37
N MET A 162 12.83 1.14 -0.92
CA MET A 162 11.75 0.85 -1.87
C MET A 162 11.51 -0.65 -2.08
N MET A 163 12.47 -1.50 -1.68
CA MET A 163 12.31 -2.96 -1.73
C MET A 163 11.33 -3.52 -0.69
N GLY A 164 11.05 -2.77 0.38
CA GLY A 164 10.01 -3.11 1.35
C GLY A 164 8.63 -2.79 0.80
N ARG A 165 8.03 -3.76 0.10
CA ARG A 165 6.74 -3.64 -0.59
C ARG A 165 5.62 -4.22 0.25
N MET A 166 4.46 -3.57 0.19
CA MET A 166 3.22 -4.13 0.72
C MET A 166 2.52 -4.89 -0.40
N HIS A 167 2.16 -6.15 -0.16
CA HIS A 167 1.51 -6.97 -1.18
C HIS A 167 0.11 -7.44 -0.76
N ASP A 168 -0.50 -6.71 0.16
CA ASP A 168 -1.85 -6.98 0.63
C ASP A 168 -2.89 -6.65 -0.44
N LYS A 169 -3.97 -7.40 -0.44
CA LYS A 169 -5.12 -7.22 -1.34
C LYS A 169 -6.38 -7.62 -0.61
N TYR A 170 -6.83 -6.80 0.34
CA TYR A 170 -8.06 -7.08 1.05
C TYR A 170 -8.98 -5.87 1.14
N LEU A 171 -10.25 -6.15 1.20
CA LEU A 171 -11.33 -5.20 1.45
C LEU A 171 -12.14 -5.70 2.66
N ILE A 172 -12.25 -4.88 3.68
CA ILE A 172 -12.97 -5.19 4.91
C ILE A 172 -14.10 -4.18 5.06
N ALA A 173 -15.30 -4.63 5.38
CA ALA A 173 -16.43 -3.78 5.74
C ALA A 173 -16.88 -4.10 7.16
N ASP A 174 -17.08 -3.05 7.96
CA ASP A 174 -17.64 -3.10 9.31
C ASP A 174 -16.93 -4.10 10.24
N GLY A 175 -15.65 -4.33 10.03
CA GLY A 175 -14.79 -5.21 10.81
C GLY A 175 -15.13 -6.71 10.77
N SER A 176 -16.18 -7.12 10.03
CA SER A 176 -16.71 -8.48 10.08
C SER A 176 -16.82 -9.21 8.75
N ILE A 177 -16.79 -8.50 7.63
CA ILE A 177 -16.87 -9.09 6.27
C ILE A 177 -15.64 -8.64 5.49
N TYR A 178 -14.93 -9.60 4.87
CA TYR A 178 -13.73 -9.30 4.09
C TYR A 178 -13.65 -10.13 2.81
N ILE A 179 -13.04 -9.53 1.79
CA ILE A 179 -12.66 -10.18 0.53
C ILE A 179 -11.15 -10.05 0.38
N LEU A 180 -10.51 -11.16 0.11
CA LEU A 180 -9.06 -11.27 -0.14
C LEU A 180 -8.74 -11.27 -1.63
#